data_fb1fce3da92dbb039e18b471ea7dc53e
#
_entry.id   fb1fce3da92dbb039e18b471ea7dc53e
#
_cell.length_a   1.000
_cell.length_b   1.000
_cell.length_c   1.000
_cell.angle_alpha   90.00
_cell.angle_beta   90.00
_cell.angle_gamma   90.00
#
_symmetry.space_group_name_H-M   'P 1'
#
loop_
_entity.id
_entity.type
_entity.pdbx_description
1 polymer ?
#
loop_
_entity_poly.entity_id
_entity_poly.type
_entity_poly.pdbx_seq_one_letter_code
_entity_poly.pdbx_strand_id
1 'polypeptide(L)'
;MNLDIPLGSKSNYIEQNSLLRWIKYRTLSTLHYIDFQLRKDENELRMAFDTKNPFENSPDWQELEKIPAAGQIDRGLLTMHNGLRVLPTAYYGYGHGKLMQRSLGIHEPQEERLFHDILACIPANSTMMELGSYWAYYSLWFHKAVPQARNIMVEPRLSNLNYGQEHFRLNGFTGEFVLAGIGKDVKQDGELRIAGIDELMHELSVEKLAILHSDIQGYELEMLQSADKAIKDRAIDFFFISTHSDDIHQDCKSHLIESGYHILDDYRIAESWTPDGLIVAQSPELDRINLKPAVKKI
;
A
#
# COMPACT_ATOMS: atom_id res chain seq x y z
N MET A 1 4.23 -4.01 23.50
CA MET A 1 5.63 -3.51 23.39
C MET A 1 6.02 -3.62 21.93
N ASN A 2 5.87 -2.55 21.16
CA ASN A 2 6.32 -2.58 19.77
C ASN A 2 7.83 -2.75 19.79
N LEU A 3 8.31 -3.86 19.25
CA LEU A 3 9.73 -4.01 18.97
C LEU A 3 10.06 -3.12 17.76
N ASP A 4 10.29 -1.83 18.02
CA ASP A 4 10.90 -0.92 17.04
C ASP A 4 12.35 -1.36 16.83
N ILE A 5 12.53 -2.34 15.94
CA ILE A 5 13.87 -2.78 15.55
C ILE A 5 14.29 -1.84 14.41
N PRO A 6 15.27 -0.97 14.64
CA PRO A 6 15.76 -0.10 13.58
C PRO A 6 16.34 -0.95 12.46
N LEU A 7 15.71 -0.96 11.31
CA LEU A 7 16.19 -1.67 10.11
C LEU A 7 17.26 -0.89 9.33
N GLY A 8 17.59 0.32 9.78
CA GLY A 8 18.46 1.22 9.06
C GLY A 8 19.86 1.38 9.66
N SER A 9 20.84 1.44 8.81
CA SER A 9 22.15 2.08 8.88
C SER A 9 23.42 1.30 9.22
N LYS A 10 23.40 -0.01 9.43
CA LYS A 10 24.68 -0.75 9.49
C LYS A 10 24.69 -1.92 8.54
N SER A 11 25.27 -1.70 7.38
CA SER A 11 26.22 -2.58 6.75
C SER A 11 25.97 -2.97 5.29
N ASN A 12 26.68 -2.33 4.43
CA ASN A 12 27.02 -2.86 3.10
C ASN A 12 27.65 -4.27 3.16
N TYR A 13 28.21 -4.69 4.31
CA TYR A 13 28.86 -5.99 4.47
C TYR A 13 27.86 -7.14 4.67
N ILE A 14 26.79 -6.93 5.45
CA ILE A 14 25.72 -7.96 5.64
C ILE A 14 24.95 -8.16 4.33
N GLU A 15 24.84 -7.11 3.52
CA GLU A 15 24.04 -7.11 2.30
C GLU A 15 24.66 -7.93 1.17
N GLN A 16 25.96 -8.04 1.12
CA GLN A 16 26.68 -8.81 0.10
C GLN A 16 26.71 -10.32 0.39
N ASN A 17 26.49 -10.75 1.66
CA ASN A 17 26.54 -12.13 2.04
C ASN A 17 25.13 -12.74 2.22
N SER A 18 24.75 -13.65 1.33
CA SER A 18 23.44 -14.30 1.34
C SER A 18 23.12 -15.04 2.64
N LEU A 19 24.13 -15.58 3.33
CA LEU A 19 23.99 -16.27 4.62
C LEU A 19 23.67 -15.27 5.75
N LEU A 20 24.37 -14.14 5.82
CA LEU A 20 24.13 -13.11 6.82
C LEU A 20 22.75 -12.47 6.64
N ARG A 21 22.31 -12.28 5.40
CA ARG A 21 20.95 -11.82 5.08
C ARG A 21 19.91 -12.84 5.57
N TRP A 22 20.11 -14.13 5.31
CA TRP A 22 19.24 -15.19 5.78
C TRP A 22 19.16 -15.20 7.30
N ILE A 23 20.29 -15.08 8.02
CA ILE A 23 20.34 -14.99 9.49
C ILE A 23 19.54 -13.77 9.98
N LYS A 24 19.77 -12.58 9.39
CA LYS A 24 19.06 -11.33 9.74
C LYS A 24 17.54 -11.54 9.69
N TYR A 25 17.01 -11.99 8.55
CA TYR A 25 15.55 -12.08 8.37
C TYR A 25 14.93 -13.24 9.11
N ARG A 26 15.66 -14.35 9.30
CA ARG A 26 15.19 -15.43 10.14
C ARG A 26 15.12 -15.01 11.62
N THR A 27 16.09 -14.25 12.08
CA THR A 27 16.08 -13.69 13.44
C THR A 27 14.93 -12.72 13.63
N LEU A 28 14.69 -11.81 12.69
CA LEU A 28 13.54 -10.90 12.71
C LEU A 28 12.22 -11.68 12.75
N SER A 29 12.04 -12.66 11.88
CA SER A 29 10.84 -13.51 11.88
C SER A 29 10.65 -14.25 13.21
N THR A 30 11.74 -14.70 13.86
CA THR A 30 11.67 -15.33 15.16
C THR A 30 11.28 -14.35 16.26
N LEU A 31 11.83 -13.14 16.26
CA LEU A 31 11.46 -12.09 17.22
C LEU A 31 9.98 -11.69 17.06
N HIS A 32 9.49 -11.54 15.85
CA HIS A 32 8.07 -11.27 15.59
C HIS A 32 7.18 -12.44 16.04
N TYR A 33 7.61 -13.68 15.87
CA TYR A 33 6.90 -14.85 16.40
C TYR A 33 6.86 -14.84 17.93
N ILE A 34 7.95 -14.49 18.61
CA ILE A 34 8.00 -14.36 20.07
C ILE A 34 7.07 -13.24 20.54
N ASP A 35 7.10 -12.07 19.89
CA ASP A 35 6.20 -10.97 20.20
C ASP A 35 4.73 -11.39 20.04
N PHE A 36 4.38 -12.06 18.95
CA PHE A 36 3.08 -12.67 18.71
C PHE A 36 2.63 -13.60 19.86
N GLN A 37 3.50 -14.49 20.34
CA GLN A 37 3.18 -15.38 21.44
C GLN A 37 2.95 -14.64 22.78
N LEU A 38 3.57 -13.47 22.94
CA LEU A 38 3.45 -12.65 24.14
C LEU A 38 2.18 -11.77 24.15
N ARG A 39 1.73 -11.31 23.01
CA ARG A 39 0.58 -10.38 22.90
C ARG A 39 -0.76 -11.04 23.12
N LYS A 40 -0.91 -12.31 22.76
CA LYS A 40 -2.19 -13.07 22.85
C LYS A 40 -3.37 -12.37 22.15
N ASP A 41 -3.11 -11.67 21.05
CA ASP A 41 -4.15 -11.08 20.25
C ASP A 41 -4.97 -12.18 19.57
N GLU A 42 -6.27 -12.28 19.90
CA GLU A 42 -7.14 -13.34 19.42
C GLU A 42 -7.31 -13.34 17.90
N ASN A 43 -7.32 -12.16 17.27
CA ASN A 43 -7.44 -12.05 15.81
C ASN A 43 -6.15 -12.50 15.12
N GLU A 44 -5.00 -12.07 15.61
CA GLU A 44 -3.71 -12.56 15.10
C GLU A 44 -3.54 -14.07 15.32
N LEU A 45 -3.96 -14.59 16.48
CA LEU A 45 -3.95 -16.02 16.75
C LEU A 45 -4.82 -16.79 15.76
N ARG A 46 -6.05 -16.31 15.51
CA ARG A 46 -6.93 -16.91 14.53
C ARG A 46 -6.31 -16.91 13.14
N MET A 47 -5.78 -15.77 12.69
CA MET A 47 -5.12 -15.67 11.39
C MET A 47 -3.90 -16.57 11.27
N ALA A 48 -3.11 -16.73 12.35
CA ALA A 48 -1.92 -17.56 12.33
C ALA A 48 -2.23 -19.06 12.21
N PHE A 49 -3.31 -19.52 12.83
CA PHE A 49 -3.69 -20.94 12.89
C PHE A 49 -4.78 -21.34 11.90
N ASP A 50 -5.42 -20.39 11.24
CA ASP A 50 -6.32 -20.72 10.14
C ASP A 50 -5.55 -21.41 9.00
N THR A 51 -6.17 -22.40 8.39
CA THR A 51 -5.56 -23.16 7.29
C THR A 51 -6.11 -22.76 5.93
N LYS A 52 -7.22 -22.00 5.89
CA LYS A 52 -7.88 -21.61 4.64
C LYS A 52 -7.37 -20.28 4.13
N ASN A 53 -7.38 -20.13 2.82
CA ASN A 53 -7.24 -18.84 2.18
C ASN A 53 -8.57 -18.07 2.33
N PRO A 54 -8.60 -16.89 2.98
CA PRO A 54 -9.84 -16.13 3.16
C PRO A 54 -10.40 -15.59 1.84
N PHE A 55 -9.58 -15.53 0.79
CA PHE A 55 -9.93 -14.96 -0.51
C PHE A 55 -10.18 -16.03 -1.60
N GLU A 56 -10.20 -17.32 -1.25
CA GLU A 56 -10.34 -18.39 -2.26
C GLU A 56 -11.63 -18.28 -3.09
N ASN A 57 -12.69 -17.70 -2.51
CA ASN A 57 -13.97 -17.45 -3.17
C ASN A 57 -14.08 -16.06 -3.81
N SER A 58 -13.05 -15.21 -3.72
CA SER A 58 -13.02 -13.93 -4.40
C SER A 58 -12.68 -14.13 -5.87
N PRO A 59 -13.55 -13.71 -6.81
CA PRO A 59 -13.24 -13.77 -8.24
C PRO A 59 -12.01 -12.93 -8.60
N ASP A 60 -11.83 -11.77 -7.96
CA ASP A 60 -10.66 -10.90 -8.20
C ASP A 60 -9.37 -11.59 -7.75
N TRP A 61 -9.40 -12.34 -6.63
CA TRP A 61 -8.25 -13.16 -6.23
C TRP A 61 -7.95 -14.26 -7.27
N GLN A 62 -8.97 -14.87 -7.86
CA GLN A 62 -8.80 -15.92 -8.86
C GLN A 62 -8.19 -15.37 -10.16
N GLU A 63 -8.57 -14.18 -10.58
CA GLU A 63 -8.12 -13.53 -11.81
C GLU A 63 -6.69 -12.97 -11.72
N LEU A 64 -6.24 -12.51 -10.56
CA LEU A 64 -4.87 -12.06 -10.40
C LEU A 64 -3.87 -13.14 -10.77
N GLU A 65 -2.93 -12.81 -11.63
CA GLU A 65 -1.84 -13.69 -12.00
C GLU A 65 -0.92 -13.94 -10.80
N LYS A 66 -0.48 -15.19 -10.66
CA LYS A 66 0.39 -15.61 -9.55
C LYS A 66 1.59 -16.36 -10.11
N ILE A 67 2.78 -15.86 -9.79
CA ILE A 67 4.00 -16.59 -10.15
C ILE A 67 4.11 -17.90 -9.35
N PRO A 68 4.86 -18.92 -9.83
CA PRO A 68 4.96 -20.22 -9.14
C PRO A 68 5.50 -20.16 -7.70
N ALA A 69 6.26 -19.12 -7.37
CA ALA A 69 6.82 -18.92 -6.02
C ALA A 69 5.92 -18.11 -5.09
N ALA A 70 4.74 -17.69 -5.54
CA ALA A 70 3.81 -16.87 -4.76
C ALA A 70 3.44 -17.55 -3.42
N GLY A 71 3.44 -16.78 -2.34
CA GLY A 71 3.17 -17.29 -0.99
C GLY A 71 4.32 -18.07 -0.33
N GLN A 72 5.40 -18.34 -1.05
CA GLN A 72 6.54 -19.08 -0.50
C GLN A 72 7.48 -18.17 0.29
N ILE A 73 8.03 -18.71 1.38
CA ILE A 73 9.11 -18.06 2.13
C ILE A 73 10.43 -18.70 1.73
N ASP A 74 11.30 -17.92 1.12
CA ASP A 74 12.68 -18.29 0.85
C ASP A 74 13.64 -17.32 1.54
N ARG A 75 14.59 -17.86 2.32
CA ARG A 75 15.60 -17.10 3.06
C ARG A 75 15.01 -15.99 3.96
N GLY A 76 13.85 -16.28 4.57
CA GLY A 76 13.15 -15.37 5.47
C GLY A 76 12.35 -14.26 4.79
N LEU A 77 12.19 -14.29 3.48
CA LEU A 77 11.40 -13.34 2.70
C LEU A 77 10.22 -14.05 2.05
N LEU A 78 9.06 -13.42 2.14
CA LEU A 78 7.85 -13.85 1.45
C LEU A 78 7.88 -13.34 0.01
N THR A 79 7.49 -14.18 -0.92
CA THR A 79 7.28 -13.80 -2.31
C THR A 79 5.80 -13.51 -2.54
N MET A 80 5.50 -12.29 -2.97
CA MET A 80 4.14 -11.86 -3.31
C MET A 80 3.71 -12.46 -4.66
N HIS A 81 2.41 -12.41 -4.97
CA HIS A 81 1.87 -12.98 -6.21
C HIS A 81 2.56 -12.45 -7.48
N ASN A 82 2.96 -11.19 -7.46
CA ASN A 82 3.63 -10.48 -8.54
C ASN A 82 5.17 -10.60 -8.51
N GLY A 83 5.73 -11.40 -7.59
CA GLY A 83 7.17 -11.67 -7.48
C GLY A 83 7.97 -10.65 -6.68
N LEU A 84 7.33 -9.68 -6.03
CA LEU A 84 7.98 -8.81 -5.07
C LEU A 84 8.38 -9.61 -3.82
N ARG A 85 9.51 -9.23 -3.21
CA ARG A 85 10.04 -9.85 -2.00
C ARG A 85 9.87 -8.94 -0.80
N VAL A 86 9.21 -9.42 0.24
CA VAL A 86 8.87 -8.64 1.43
C VAL A 86 9.20 -9.40 2.72
N LEU A 87 9.29 -8.68 3.82
CA LEU A 87 9.37 -9.27 5.16
C LEU A 87 7.99 -9.82 5.52
N PRO A 88 7.84 -11.11 5.84
CA PRO A 88 6.53 -11.74 6.03
C PRO A 88 5.73 -11.18 7.21
N THR A 89 6.38 -10.46 8.12
CA THR A 89 5.75 -9.90 9.33
C THR A 89 5.66 -8.36 9.28
N ALA A 90 6.01 -7.73 8.17
CA ALA A 90 5.95 -6.28 8.04
C ALA A 90 4.52 -5.75 8.05
N TYR A 91 3.58 -6.50 7.48
CA TYR A 91 2.17 -6.14 7.45
C TYR A 91 1.44 -6.77 8.63
N TYR A 92 1.09 -6.00 9.63
CA TYR A 92 0.36 -6.37 10.85
C TYR A 92 0.88 -7.62 11.60
N GLY A 93 2.14 -8.01 11.40
CA GLY A 93 2.79 -9.03 12.20
C GLY A 93 2.66 -10.46 11.69
N TYR A 94 2.81 -11.42 12.61
CA TYR A 94 2.97 -12.83 12.27
C TYR A 94 1.70 -13.46 11.67
N GLY A 95 0.53 -13.14 12.21
CA GLY A 95 -0.75 -13.69 11.76
C GLY A 95 -1.05 -13.32 10.32
N HIS A 96 -0.90 -12.04 9.98
CA HIS A 96 -1.06 -11.54 8.61
C HIS A 96 0.00 -12.13 7.66
N GLY A 97 1.23 -12.32 8.13
CA GLY A 97 2.26 -13.02 7.36
C GLY A 97 1.84 -14.44 6.99
N LYS A 98 1.14 -15.16 7.90
CA LYS A 98 0.57 -16.49 7.61
C LYS A 98 -0.61 -16.41 6.65
N LEU A 99 -1.46 -15.39 6.78
CA LEU A 99 -2.53 -15.13 5.83
C LEU A 99 -1.96 -14.91 4.42
N MET A 100 -0.97 -14.04 4.25
CA MET A 100 -0.34 -13.77 2.96
C MET A 100 0.31 -15.01 2.34
N GLN A 101 0.88 -15.93 3.14
CA GLN A 101 1.36 -17.21 2.61
C GLN A 101 0.21 -18.01 1.96
N ARG A 102 -0.94 -18.12 2.65
CA ARG A 102 -2.11 -18.87 2.17
C ARG A 102 -2.79 -18.21 0.98
N SER A 103 -2.84 -16.88 0.98
CA SER A 103 -3.42 -16.11 -0.12
C SER A 103 -2.47 -15.91 -1.31
N LEU A 104 -1.31 -16.58 -1.29
CA LEU A 104 -0.28 -16.49 -2.35
C LEU A 104 0.27 -15.06 -2.52
N GLY A 105 0.37 -14.32 -1.41
CA GLY A 105 0.90 -12.96 -1.43
C GLY A 105 -0.10 -11.91 -1.91
N ILE A 106 -1.39 -12.19 -1.86
CA ILE A 106 -2.47 -11.23 -2.12
C ILE A 106 -3.13 -10.90 -0.78
N HIS A 107 -3.33 -9.62 -0.47
CA HIS A 107 -3.96 -9.18 0.78
C HIS A 107 -5.22 -8.34 0.56
N GLU A 108 -5.36 -7.72 -0.62
CA GLU A 108 -6.50 -6.87 -1.01
C GLU A 108 -6.93 -7.20 -2.45
N PRO A 109 -7.59 -8.37 -2.68
CA PRO A 109 -7.76 -8.91 -4.02
C PRO A 109 -8.50 -7.99 -4.98
N GLN A 110 -9.51 -7.26 -4.53
CA GLN A 110 -10.29 -6.33 -5.36
C GLN A 110 -9.43 -5.13 -5.77
N GLU A 111 -8.75 -4.52 -4.82
CA GLU A 111 -7.89 -3.37 -5.06
C GLU A 111 -6.67 -3.76 -5.90
N GLU A 112 -6.01 -4.87 -5.55
CA GLU A 112 -4.85 -5.36 -6.30
C GLU A 112 -5.17 -5.67 -7.77
N ARG A 113 -6.37 -6.19 -8.05
CA ARG A 113 -6.78 -6.43 -9.44
C ARG A 113 -7.03 -5.13 -10.19
N LEU A 114 -7.75 -4.16 -9.59
CA LEU A 114 -7.96 -2.85 -10.21
C LEU A 114 -6.65 -2.10 -10.41
N PHE A 115 -5.75 -2.17 -9.43
CA PHE A 115 -4.42 -1.57 -9.51
C PHE A 115 -3.59 -2.19 -10.65
N HIS A 116 -3.60 -3.52 -10.76
CA HIS A 116 -2.96 -4.24 -11.87
C HIS A 116 -3.45 -3.73 -13.23
N ASP A 117 -4.76 -3.62 -13.40
CA ASP A 117 -5.36 -3.21 -14.68
C ASP A 117 -4.98 -1.77 -15.05
N ILE A 118 -4.94 -0.86 -14.06
CA ILE A 118 -4.53 0.53 -14.28
C ILE A 118 -3.04 0.64 -14.56
N LEU A 119 -2.19 -0.16 -13.91
CA LEU A 119 -0.75 -0.15 -14.18
C LEU A 119 -0.41 -0.39 -15.65
N ALA A 120 -1.22 -1.19 -16.35
CA ALA A 120 -1.04 -1.43 -17.78
C ALA A 120 -1.21 -0.18 -18.66
N CYS A 121 -1.84 0.87 -18.14
CA CYS A 121 -2.11 2.13 -18.83
C CYS A 121 -1.15 3.25 -18.42
N ILE A 122 -0.28 3.02 -17.43
CA ILE A 122 0.62 4.07 -16.91
C ILE A 122 1.86 4.23 -17.80
N PRO A 123 2.16 5.44 -18.29
CA PRO A 123 3.35 5.68 -19.08
C PRO A 123 4.66 5.53 -18.28
N ALA A 124 5.76 5.30 -18.98
CA ALA A 124 7.09 5.41 -18.39
C ALA A 124 7.37 6.80 -17.82
N ASN A 125 8.30 6.93 -16.86
CA ASN A 125 8.65 8.17 -16.16
C ASN A 125 7.50 8.78 -15.34
N SER A 126 6.50 7.99 -14.99
CA SER A 126 5.38 8.44 -14.17
C SER A 126 5.71 8.48 -12.68
N THR A 127 5.03 9.36 -11.96
CA THR A 127 5.16 9.51 -10.50
C THR A 127 3.94 8.96 -9.81
N MET A 128 4.14 8.18 -8.74
CA MET A 128 3.10 7.76 -7.80
C MET A 128 3.41 8.30 -6.41
N MET A 129 2.38 8.74 -5.70
CA MET A 129 2.44 9.06 -4.28
C MET A 129 1.52 8.10 -3.52
N GLU A 130 2.08 7.40 -2.52
CA GLU A 130 1.37 6.47 -1.63
C GLU A 130 1.30 7.05 -0.22
N LEU A 131 0.09 7.30 0.26
CA LEU A 131 -0.21 7.90 1.56
C LEU A 131 -0.65 6.82 2.54
N GLY A 132 -0.10 6.84 3.76
CA GLY A 132 -0.21 5.71 4.67
C GLY A 132 0.56 4.51 4.14
N SER A 133 1.72 4.78 3.54
CA SER A 133 2.44 3.77 2.74
C SER A 133 2.85 2.52 3.52
N TYR A 134 2.85 2.58 4.84
CA TYR A 134 3.17 1.49 5.76
C TYR A 134 4.41 0.69 5.32
N TRP A 135 4.22 -0.43 4.63
CA TRP A 135 5.26 -1.29 4.10
C TRP A 135 5.54 -1.06 2.60
N ALA A 136 4.89 -0.06 2.00
CA ALA A 136 5.06 0.45 0.64
C ALA A 136 4.77 -0.58 -0.48
N TYR A 137 3.73 -1.40 -0.32
CA TYR A 137 3.45 -2.49 -1.26
C TYR A 137 3.04 -1.98 -2.65
N TYR A 138 2.09 -1.06 -2.73
CA TYR A 138 1.62 -0.52 -4.00
C TYR A 138 2.70 0.29 -4.71
N SER A 139 3.51 1.04 -3.97
CA SER A 139 4.69 1.72 -4.53
C SER A 139 5.74 0.76 -5.07
N LEU A 140 5.98 -0.37 -4.38
CA LEU A 140 6.88 -1.42 -4.90
C LEU A 140 6.36 -2.00 -6.22
N TRP A 141 5.05 -2.24 -6.29
CA TRP A 141 4.44 -2.78 -7.49
C TRP A 141 4.46 -1.78 -8.64
N PHE A 142 4.13 -0.52 -8.38
CA PHE A 142 4.26 0.56 -9.34
C PHE A 142 5.70 0.67 -9.87
N HIS A 143 6.70 0.67 -8.99
CA HIS A 143 8.12 0.75 -9.38
C HIS A 143 8.55 -0.41 -10.27
N LYS A 144 8.03 -1.60 -9.98
CA LYS A 144 8.32 -2.80 -10.77
C LYS A 144 7.68 -2.75 -12.17
N ALA A 145 6.45 -2.23 -12.26
CA ALA A 145 5.65 -2.26 -13.48
C ALA A 145 5.95 -1.09 -14.42
N VAL A 146 6.26 0.08 -13.88
CA VAL A 146 6.42 1.32 -14.64
C VAL A 146 7.91 1.62 -14.85
N PRO A 147 8.40 1.65 -16.10
CA PRO A 147 9.79 1.99 -16.38
C PRO A 147 10.14 3.39 -15.90
N GLN A 148 11.26 3.54 -15.19
CA GLN A 148 11.75 4.82 -14.66
C GLN A 148 10.73 5.50 -13.73
N ALA A 149 9.97 4.72 -12.98
CA ALA A 149 9.02 5.19 -11.99
C ALA A 149 9.67 6.08 -10.92
N ARG A 150 8.98 7.14 -10.54
CA ARG A 150 9.25 7.91 -9.33
C ARG A 150 8.21 7.56 -8.28
N ASN A 151 8.65 7.15 -7.10
CA ASN A 151 7.77 6.76 -5.99
C ASN A 151 8.02 7.63 -4.77
N ILE A 152 6.94 8.18 -4.22
CA ILE A 152 6.92 8.98 -3.00
C ILE A 152 6.03 8.28 -1.99
N MET A 153 6.60 7.85 -0.87
CA MET A 153 5.91 7.14 0.20
C MET A 153 5.80 8.05 1.42
N VAL A 154 4.57 8.34 1.84
CA VAL A 154 4.28 9.18 3.00
C VAL A 154 3.68 8.32 4.11
N GLU A 155 4.30 8.33 5.29
CA GLU A 155 3.91 7.49 6.43
C GLU A 155 4.20 8.22 7.75
N PRO A 156 3.23 8.32 8.67
CA PRO A 156 3.43 9.02 9.95
C PRO A 156 4.27 8.25 10.97
N ARG A 157 4.42 6.93 10.82
CA ARG A 157 5.18 6.11 11.78
C ARG A 157 6.52 5.70 11.20
N LEU A 158 7.60 6.13 11.87
CA LEU A 158 8.96 5.81 11.44
C LEU A 158 9.23 4.30 11.33
N SER A 159 8.66 3.47 12.22
CA SER A 159 8.78 2.02 12.15
C SER A 159 8.22 1.43 10.85
N ASN A 160 7.06 1.92 10.41
CA ASN A 160 6.41 1.51 9.19
C ASN A 160 7.20 1.98 7.96
N LEU A 161 7.58 3.26 7.96
CA LEU A 161 8.41 3.84 6.91
C LEU A 161 9.71 3.05 6.69
N ASN A 162 10.33 2.58 7.80
CA ASN A 162 11.52 1.73 7.74
C ASN A 162 11.24 0.37 7.06
N TYR A 163 10.05 -0.21 7.21
CA TYR A 163 9.67 -1.41 6.45
C TYR A 163 9.62 -1.13 4.96
N GLY A 164 8.98 -0.02 4.54
CA GLY A 164 8.95 0.40 3.15
C GLY A 164 10.35 0.58 2.57
N GLN A 165 11.23 1.30 3.26
CA GLN A 165 12.64 1.48 2.85
C GLN A 165 13.37 0.14 2.68
N GLU A 166 13.20 -0.78 3.63
CA GLU A 166 13.83 -2.10 3.56
C GLU A 166 13.28 -2.92 2.39
N HIS A 167 11.98 -2.84 2.12
CA HIS A 167 11.37 -3.54 0.99
C HIS A 167 11.85 -3.00 -0.36
N PHE A 168 11.99 -1.69 -0.51
CA PHE A 168 12.59 -1.10 -1.71
C PHE A 168 14.03 -1.61 -1.90
N ARG A 169 14.83 -1.57 -0.84
CA ARG A 169 16.20 -2.09 -0.85
C ARG A 169 16.27 -3.59 -1.21
N LEU A 170 15.35 -4.42 -0.66
CA LEU A 170 15.29 -5.86 -0.92
C LEU A 170 15.00 -6.20 -2.38
N ASN A 171 14.23 -5.35 -3.04
CA ASN A 171 13.86 -5.51 -4.44
C ASN A 171 14.81 -4.77 -5.40
N GLY A 172 15.84 -4.08 -4.88
CA GLY A 172 16.81 -3.33 -5.68
C GLY A 172 16.24 -2.02 -6.24
N PHE A 173 15.24 -1.45 -5.57
CA PHE A 173 14.56 -0.23 -5.96
C PHE A 173 15.01 0.97 -5.12
N THR A 174 14.73 2.17 -5.63
CA THR A 174 14.91 3.45 -4.95
C THR A 174 13.59 4.21 -4.90
N GLY A 175 13.39 5.01 -3.85
CA GLY A 175 12.19 5.82 -3.67
C GLY A 175 12.40 6.93 -2.67
N GLU A 176 11.46 7.86 -2.59
CA GLU A 176 11.46 8.99 -1.67
C GLU A 176 10.52 8.68 -0.49
N PHE A 177 11.03 8.81 0.73
CA PHE A 177 10.29 8.44 1.94
C PHE A 177 10.11 9.69 2.82
N VAL A 178 8.87 10.04 3.10
CA VAL A 178 8.47 11.23 3.84
C VAL A 178 7.81 10.82 5.16
N LEU A 179 8.40 11.22 6.27
CA LEU A 179 7.81 11.01 7.60
C LEU A 179 6.81 12.14 7.88
N ALA A 180 5.54 11.90 7.58
CA ALA A 180 4.45 12.85 7.80
C ALA A 180 3.09 12.12 7.90
N GLY A 181 2.16 12.71 8.65
CA GLY A 181 0.74 12.44 8.52
C GLY A 181 0.11 13.30 7.42
N ILE A 182 -1.09 12.95 7.00
CA ILE A 182 -1.86 13.70 6.00
C ILE A 182 -3.03 14.40 6.68
N GLY A 183 -3.30 15.63 6.29
CA GLY A 183 -4.45 16.40 6.74
C GLY A 183 -4.62 17.68 5.92
N LYS A 184 -5.76 18.34 6.10
CA LYS A 184 -6.06 19.59 5.40
C LYS A 184 -5.19 20.75 5.88
N ASP A 185 -5.00 20.83 7.20
CA ASP A 185 -4.24 21.90 7.82
C ASP A 185 -2.81 21.45 8.08
N VAL A 186 -1.89 22.08 7.36
CA VAL A 186 -0.46 21.87 7.56
C VAL A 186 -0.05 22.36 8.95
N LYS A 187 0.46 21.47 9.77
CA LYS A 187 0.85 21.76 11.14
C LYS A 187 1.89 20.79 11.69
N GLN A 188 2.50 21.19 12.80
CA GLN A 188 3.29 20.30 13.63
C GLN A 188 2.40 19.82 14.78
N ASP A 189 2.19 18.51 14.90
CA ASP A 189 1.45 17.89 16.01
C ASP A 189 2.42 17.06 16.86
N GLY A 190 2.94 17.68 17.92
CA GLY A 190 4.03 17.12 18.69
C GLY A 190 5.30 16.97 17.84
N GLU A 191 5.79 15.76 17.70
CA GLU A 191 6.94 15.42 16.83
C GLU A 191 6.51 15.08 15.39
N LEU A 192 5.21 14.94 15.13
CA LEU A 192 4.68 14.56 13.82
C LEU A 192 4.32 15.80 13.00
N ARG A 193 4.86 15.88 11.79
CA ARG A 193 4.42 16.84 10.77
C ARG A 193 3.12 16.32 10.13
N ILE A 194 2.13 17.19 10.00
CA ILE A 194 0.94 16.98 9.16
C ILE A 194 1.11 17.81 7.89
N ALA A 195 1.02 17.20 6.74
CA ALA A 195 1.21 17.81 5.43
C ALA A 195 -0.03 17.66 4.55
N GLY A 196 -0.29 18.64 3.71
CA GLY A 196 -1.28 18.58 2.63
C GLY A 196 -0.69 18.08 1.32
N ILE A 197 -1.54 17.62 0.41
CA ILE A 197 -1.10 17.08 -0.89
C ILE A 197 -0.47 18.18 -1.75
N ASP A 198 -1.12 19.34 -1.85
CA ASP A 198 -0.58 20.47 -2.64
C ASP A 198 0.77 20.94 -2.11
N GLU A 199 0.98 20.93 -0.78
CA GLU A 199 2.25 21.25 -0.14
C GLU A 199 3.32 20.21 -0.50
N LEU A 200 3.03 18.91 -0.35
CA LEU A 200 3.95 17.84 -0.67
C LEU A 200 4.36 17.85 -2.15
N MET A 201 3.40 18.06 -3.05
CA MET A 201 3.69 18.17 -4.48
C MET A 201 4.62 19.36 -4.77
N HIS A 202 4.38 20.51 -4.13
CA HIS A 202 5.24 21.69 -4.27
C HIS A 202 6.65 21.45 -3.73
N GLU A 203 6.78 20.95 -2.49
CA GLU A 203 8.08 20.70 -1.86
C GLU A 203 8.93 19.70 -2.62
N LEU A 204 8.31 18.64 -3.13
CA LEU A 204 8.97 17.55 -3.84
C LEU A 204 9.09 17.82 -5.35
N SER A 205 8.69 19.02 -5.80
CA SER A 205 8.71 19.40 -7.22
C SER A 205 8.00 18.37 -8.10
N VAL A 206 6.77 17.99 -7.70
CA VAL A 206 5.88 17.10 -8.44
C VAL A 206 4.86 17.93 -9.19
N GLU A 207 4.93 17.94 -10.50
CA GLU A 207 3.95 18.66 -11.34
C GLU A 207 2.70 17.80 -11.60
N LYS A 208 2.88 16.48 -11.67
CA LYS A 208 1.81 15.53 -11.98
C LYS A 208 2.01 14.18 -11.28
N LEU A 209 0.93 13.61 -10.77
CA LEU A 209 0.85 12.26 -10.26
C LEU A 209 0.06 11.38 -11.23
N ALA A 210 0.63 10.28 -11.65
CA ALA A 210 -0.11 9.24 -12.37
C ALA A 210 -1.08 8.51 -11.43
N ILE A 211 -0.65 8.25 -10.19
CA ILE A 211 -1.51 7.66 -9.17
C ILE A 211 -1.27 8.39 -7.83
N LEU A 212 -2.36 8.81 -7.18
CA LEU A 212 -2.41 9.09 -5.76
C LEU A 212 -3.15 7.95 -5.08
N HIS A 213 -2.42 7.12 -4.33
CA HIS A 213 -2.93 6.01 -3.54
C HIS A 213 -3.03 6.42 -2.08
N SER A 214 -4.13 6.10 -1.40
CA SER A 214 -4.37 6.52 -0.03
C SER A 214 -5.01 5.41 0.81
N ASP A 215 -4.36 5.07 1.92
CA ASP A 215 -4.87 4.25 3.03
C ASP A 215 -4.44 4.93 4.35
N ILE A 216 -5.21 5.91 4.82
CA ILE A 216 -4.81 6.85 5.90
C ILE A 216 -5.75 6.86 7.09
N GLN A 217 -6.52 5.80 7.24
CA GLN A 217 -7.26 5.46 8.46
C GLN A 217 -8.22 6.57 8.92
N GLY A 218 -9.02 7.12 7.98
CA GLY A 218 -10.11 8.05 8.28
C GLY A 218 -9.85 9.51 7.93
N TYR A 219 -8.70 9.84 7.30
CA TYR A 219 -8.35 11.20 6.86
C TYR A 219 -8.52 11.42 5.35
N GLU A 220 -9.22 10.52 4.65
CA GLU A 220 -9.31 10.51 3.19
C GLU A 220 -10.00 11.76 2.63
N LEU A 221 -11.05 12.26 3.32
CA LEU A 221 -11.71 13.50 2.89
C LEU A 221 -10.80 14.73 3.10
N GLU A 222 -10.10 14.80 4.25
CA GLU A 222 -9.13 15.88 4.49
C GLU A 222 -8.00 15.86 3.47
N MET A 223 -7.55 14.67 3.07
CA MET A 223 -6.57 14.48 2.01
C MET A 223 -7.06 15.10 0.70
N LEU A 224 -8.28 14.75 0.25
CA LEU A 224 -8.86 15.34 -0.96
C LEU A 224 -8.98 16.86 -0.87
N GLN A 225 -9.42 17.39 0.27
CA GLN A 225 -9.48 18.84 0.53
C GLN A 225 -8.12 19.51 0.55
N SER A 226 -7.04 18.79 0.86
CA SER A 226 -5.66 19.30 0.82
C SER A 226 -5.04 19.26 -0.58
N ALA A 227 -5.73 18.64 -1.54
CA ALA A 227 -5.34 18.50 -2.94
C ALA A 227 -6.13 19.43 -3.88
N ASP A 228 -6.77 20.47 -3.34
CA ASP A 228 -7.68 21.34 -4.09
C ASP A 228 -7.06 21.91 -5.38
N LYS A 229 -5.81 22.37 -5.31
CA LYS A 229 -5.09 22.89 -6.47
C LYS A 229 -4.76 21.76 -7.45
N ALA A 230 -4.20 20.65 -6.99
CA ALA A 230 -3.85 19.52 -7.84
C ALA A 230 -5.08 18.94 -8.56
N ILE A 231 -6.20 18.83 -7.86
CA ILE A 231 -7.49 18.39 -8.43
C ILE A 231 -7.98 19.37 -9.50
N LYS A 232 -7.98 20.67 -9.20
CA LYS A 232 -8.42 21.71 -10.13
C LYS A 232 -7.54 21.79 -11.37
N ASP A 233 -6.24 21.66 -11.21
CA ASP A 233 -5.25 21.72 -12.28
C ASP A 233 -5.12 20.38 -13.05
N ARG A 234 -5.91 19.34 -12.68
CA ARG A 234 -5.86 17.99 -13.27
C ARG A 234 -4.47 17.36 -13.16
N ALA A 235 -3.77 17.65 -12.08
CA ALA A 235 -2.43 17.15 -11.83
C ALA A 235 -2.40 15.72 -11.25
N ILE A 236 -3.54 15.07 -11.08
CA ILE A 236 -3.67 13.69 -10.60
C ILE A 236 -4.49 12.90 -11.62
N ASP A 237 -3.88 11.86 -12.22
CA ASP A 237 -4.52 11.04 -13.24
C ASP A 237 -5.49 10.02 -12.63
N PHE A 238 -5.04 9.28 -11.61
CA PHE A 238 -5.85 8.27 -10.93
C PHE A 238 -5.79 8.43 -9.43
N PHE A 239 -6.93 8.24 -8.79
CA PHE A 239 -7.06 8.05 -7.35
C PHE A 239 -7.37 6.60 -7.03
N PHE A 240 -6.68 6.06 -6.03
CA PHE A 240 -7.05 4.86 -5.28
C PHE A 240 -7.23 5.30 -3.83
N ILE A 241 -8.44 5.19 -3.30
CA ILE A 241 -8.75 5.67 -1.95
C ILE A 241 -9.41 4.54 -1.18
N SER A 242 -8.65 3.88 -0.31
CA SER A 242 -9.19 2.96 0.69
C SER A 242 -9.93 3.77 1.75
N THR A 243 -11.19 3.41 2.03
CA THR A 243 -12.09 4.19 2.89
C THR A 243 -12.49 3.42 4.13
N HIS A 244 -12.48 4.09 5.29
CA HIS A 244 -12.60 3.47 6.61
C HIS A 244 -13.98 3.65 7.27
N SER A 245 -14.93 4.29 6.58
CA SER A 245 -16.35 4.32 6.95
C SER A 245 -17.22 4.62 5.73
N ASP A 246 -18.49 4.23 5.79
CA ASP A 246 -19.46 4.50 4.72
C ASP A 246 -19.69 6.01 4.53
N ASP A 247 -19.65 6.81 5.60
CA ASP A 247 -19.80 8.28 5.53
C ASP A 247 -18.61 8.90 4.78
N ILE A 248 -17.38 8.56 5.17
CA ILE A 248 -16.15 9.02 4.49
C ILE A 248 -16.16 8.56 3.02
N HIS A 249 -16.57 7.31 2.76
CA HIS A 249 -16.68 6.80 1.39
C HIS A 249 -17.60 7.67 0.55
N GLN A 250 -18.80 7.98 1.06
CA GLN A 250 -19.77 8.81 0.34
C GLN A 250 -19.25 10.23 0.15
N ASP A 251 -18.65 10.84 1.15
CA ASP A 251 -18.11 12.20 1.09
C ASP A 251 -16.96 12.30 0.08
N CYS A 252 -16.02 11.37 0.09
CA CYS A 252 -14.92 11.30 -0.86
C CYS A 252 -15.42 11.10 -2.29
N LYS A 253 -16.38 10.20 -2.50
CA LYS A 253 -17.00 9.95 -3.80
C LYS A 253 -17.70 11.19 -4.34
N SER A 254 -18.48 11.88 -3.48
CA SER A 254 -19.17 13.12 -3.84
C SER A 254 -18.17 14.21 -4.23
N HIS A 255 -17.13 14.41 -3.43
CA HIS A 255 -16.08 15.39 -3.69
C HIS A 255 -15.39 15.18 -5.05
N LEU A 256 -15.05 13.93 -5.40
CA LEU A 256 -14.44 13.58 -6.69
C LEU A 256 -15.40 13.83 -7.86
N ILE A 257 -16.68 13.46 -7.73
CA ILE A 257 -17.70 13.67 -8.75
C ILE A 257 -17.94 15.18 -8.98
N GLU A 258 -18.09 15.95 -7.90
CA GLU A 258 -18.25 17.42 -7.97
C GLU A 258 -17.02 18.10 -8.58
N SER A 259 -15.85 17.54 -8.36
CA SER A 259 -14.60 17.97 -9.00
C SER A 259 -14.46 17.49 -10.44
N GLY A 260 -15.43 16.74 -10.99
CA GLY A 260 -15.47 16.28 -12.38
C GLY A 260 -14.66 15.03 -12.68
N TYR A 261 -14.16 14.31 -11.67
CA TYR A 261 -13.50 13.02 -11.87
C TYR A 261 -14.51 11.92 -12.20
N HIS A 262 -14.10 10.95 -12.99
CA HIS A 262 -14.89 9.78 -13.32
C HIS A 262 -14.64 8.68 -12.33
N ILE A 263 -15.66 8.24 -11.60
CA ILE A 263 -15.56 7.03 -10.80
C ILE A 263 -15.49 5.83 -11.77
N LEU A 264 -14.41 5.10 -11.71
CA LEU A 264 -14.18 3.88 -12.50
C LEU A 264 -14.76 2.66 -11.81
N ASP A 265 -14.55 2.58 -10.48
CA ASP A 265 -15.10 1.53 -9.62
C ASP A 265 -15.20 2.05 -8.18
N ASP A 266 -16.17 1.53 -7.44
CA ASP A 266 -16.28 1.74 -6.01
C ASP A 266 -16.99 0.58 -5.32
N TYR A 267 -16.55 0.25 -4.09
CA TYR A 267 -17.25 -0.66 -3.20
C TYR A 267 -17.09 -0.23 -1.74
N ARG A 268 -18.15 -0.38 -0.96
CA ARG A 268 -18.17 -0.06 0.46
C ARG A 268 -17.61 -1.21 1.29
N ILE A 269 -17.36 -0.96 2.57
CA ILE A 269 -16.83 -1.96 3.52
C ILE A 269 -17.64 -3.26 3.48
N ALA A 270 -18.97 -3.18 3.46
CA ALA A 270 -19.84 -4.37 3.43
C ALA A 270 -19.73 -5.19 2.13
N GLU A 271 -19.24 -4.59 1.05
CA GLU A 271 -19.08 -5.19 -0.28
C GLU A 271 -17.62 -5.64 -0.54
N SER A 272 -16.73 -5.40 0.43
CA SER A 272 -15.31 -5.70 0.35
C SER A 272 -14.97 -7.10 0.90
N TRP A 273 -13.92 -7.69 0.37
CA TRP A 273 -13.27 -8.88 0.94
C TRP A 273 -12.28 -8.56 2.06
N THR A 274 -11.98 -7.27 2.23
CA THR A 274 -11.10 -6.71 3.28
C THR A 274 -11.88 -5.79 4.21
N PRO A 275 -11.29 -5.27 5.29
CA PRO A 275 -11.99 -4.35 6.20
C PRO A 275 -12.35 -2.99 5.60
N ASP A 276 -11.78 -2.62 4.46
CA ASP A 276 -11.87 -1.28 3.90
C ASP A 276 -12.74 -1.26 2.63
N GLY A 277 -13.42 -0.13 2.39
CA GLY A 277 -14.02 0.17 1.09
C GLY A 277 -12.97 0.76 0.14
N LEU A 278 -13.30 0.87 -1.15
CA LEU A 278 -12.40 1.47 -2.16
C LEU A 278 -13.16 2.41 -3.09
N ILE A 279 -12.50 3.50 -3.49
CA ILE A 279 -12.89 4.34 -4.61
C ILE A 279 -11.73 4.40 -5.59
N VAL A 280 -11.99 4.08 -6.85
CA VAL A 280 -11.05 4.27 -7.95
C VAL A 280 -11.62 5.33 -8.88
N ALA A 281 -10.88 6.42 -9.07
CA ALA A 281 -11.34 7.52 -9.91
C ALA A 281 -10.26 7.95 -10.92
N GLN A 282 -10.71 8.47 -12.04
CA GLN A 282 -9.89 8.89 -13.18
C GLN A 282 -10.12 10.36 -13.52
N SER A 283 -9.05 11.08 -13.85
CA SER A 283 -9.09 12.43 -14.37
C SER A 283 -9.91 12.50 -15.69
N PRO A 284 -10.76 13.53 -15.87
CA PRO A 284 -11.52 13.71 -17.10
C PRO A 284 -10.64 14.07 -18.32
N GLU A 285 -9.37 14.43 -18.10
CA GLU A 285 -8.42 14.74 -19.18
C GLU A 285 -7.88 13.49 -19.90
N LEU A 286 -8.10 12.32 -19.33
CA LEU A 286 -7.69 11.05 -19.92
C LEU A 286 -8.84 10.39 -20.69
N ASP A 287 -8.51 9.68 -21.78
CA ASP A 287 -9.46 8.78 -22.40
C ASP A 287 -10.00 7.79 -21.38
N ARG A 288 -11.32 7.67 -21.28
CA ARG A 288 -11.95 6.84 -20.25
C ARG A 288 -11.57 5.38 -20.38
N ILE A 289 -10.94 4.86 -19.33
CA ILE A 289 -10.60 3.44 -19.27
C ILE A 289 -11.87 2.64 -18.95
N ASN A 290 -12.07 1.54 -19.69
CA ASN A 290 -13.14 0.60 -19.39
C ASN A 290 -12.59 -0.55 -18.54
N LEU A 291 -12.60 -0.36 -17.23
CA LEU A 291 -12.21 -1.41 -16.29
C LEU A 291 -13.34 -2.44 -16.12
N LYS A 292 -12.96 -3.69 -15.95
CA LYS A 292 -13.89 -4.70 -15.42
C LYS A 292 -14.13 -4.36 -13.94
N PRO A 293 -15.37 -4.16 -13.50
CA PRO A 293 -15.65 -3.85 -12.10
C PRO A 293 -15.16 -4.96 -11.16
N ALA A 294 -14.73 -4.58 -9.96
CA ALA A 294 -14.43 -5.53 -8.89
C ALA A 294 -15.69 -6.31 -8.49
N VAL A 295 -15.52 -7.56 -8.13
CA VAL A 295 -16.65 -8.39 -7.74
C VAL A 295 -16.95 -8.19 -6.26
N LYS A 296 -18.11 -7.58 -5.99
CA LYS A 296 -18.55 -7.28 -4.63
C LYS A 296 -18.84 -8.57 -3.86
N LYS A 297 -18.45 -8.57 -2.59
CA LYS A 297 -18.80 -9.63 -1.66
C LYS A 297 -20.30 -9.48 -1.32
N ILE A 298 -21.05 -10.56 -1.48
CA ILE A 298 -22.49 -10.63 -1.20
C ILE A 298 -22.71 -11.19 0.20
#